data_a2e892f004003e09ab93d1ff5e9531b6
#
_entry.id   a2e892f004003e09ab93d1ff5e9531b6
#
_cell.length_a   1.000
_cell.length_b   1.000
_cell.length_c   1.000
_cell.angle_alpha   90.00
_cell.angle_beta   90.00
_cell.angle_gamma   90.00
#
_symmetry.space_group_name_H-M   'P 1'
#
loop_
_entity.id
_entity.type
_entity.pdbx_description
1 polymer ?
#
loop_
_entity_poly.entity_id
_entity_poly.type
_entity_poly.pdbx_seq_one_letter_code
_entity_poly.pdbx_strand_id
1 'polypeptide(L)'
;MSDVEIKTLTMNFGPQHPAAHGVLRLVVEMDGEIVERCDPHIGLLHRGTEKLIEYKSYLQAVPYFDRLDYVSPMNQEHAYALAVEKLLGIEAPERGQYIRVLFSEITRILNHLLNVTTFAMDVGALTPPLWGFEQRELLMEYYEQVSGSRMHAAYFRPGGVHQDLPAGMLDSMEGWIKQFYPFMKDVENLLNENRIFRQRTVDIGIVSAEQALDWGFSGPLIRASGLPWDLRKSQPYDVYDRMDFDIPVGKTGDCYARYLVRIEEMYQSARIMEQCIAALRKVGGPVRVDDRKISPPRRGEMKGSMEALIHHFKLYTEGYKVPAGETYTAVEAPKGEFGVYLVSDGTNKPYRCKIRAPGFPHLQALDMMTKGHQLADMSANIGSLDIVFGEIDR
;
A
#
# COMPACT_ATOMS: atom_id res chain seq x y z
N MET A 1 52.86 -2.09 23.90
CA MET A 1 51.93 -2.43 22.85
C MET A 1 51.14 -1.16 22.55
N SER A 2 51.33 -0.57 21.39
CA SER A 2 50.57 0.62 20.98
C SER A 2 49.12 0.20 20.80
N ASP A 3 48.23 0.81 21.57
CA ASP A 3 46.80 0.67 21.35
C ASP A 3 46.51 1.08 19.89
N VAL A 4 46.14 0.12 19.09
CA VAL A 4 45.64 0.38 17.72
C VAL A 4 44.25 0.99 17.93
N GLU A 5 44.16 2.29 17.76
CA GLU A 5 42.90 3.01 17.75
C GLU A 5 42.07 2.43 16.60
N ILE A 6 41.07 1.64 16.90
CA ILE A 6 40.14 1.07 15.91
C ILE A 6 39.41 2.27 15.32
N LYS A 7 39.74 2.65 14.10
CA LYS A 7 38.97 3.69 13.35
C LYS A 7 37.67 3.11 12.90
N THR A 8 36.55 3.66 13.37
CA THR A 8 35.23 3.40 12.83
C THR A 8 35.24 3.74 11.33
N LEU A 9 34.71 2.82 10.50
CA LEU A 9 34.59 3.02 9.06
C LEU A 9 33.24 3.65 8.79
N THR A 10 33.24 4.82 8.14
CA THR A 10 32.01 5.42 7.61
C THR A 10 31.87 5.06 6.13
N MET A 11 30.74 4.47 5.75
CA MET A 11 30.46 4.11 4.37
C MET A 11 29.07 4.55 3.91
N ASN A 12 28.88 4.72 2.60
CA ASN A 12 27.57 4.94 2.01
C ASN A 12 27.02 3.60 1.49
N PHE A 13 25.83 3.23 1.94
CA PHE A 13 25.05 2.14 1.38
C PHE A 13 23.94 2.74 0.51
N GLY A 14 24.02 2.51 -0.78
CA GLY A 14 23.15 3.18 -1.77
C GLY A 14 23.58 4.63 -2.10
N PRO A 15 22.84 5.30 -3.03
CA PRO A 15 21.59 4.85 -3.66
C PRO A 15 21.74 3.74 -4.71
N GLN A 16 22.92 3.57 -5.31
CA GLN A 16 23.18 2.48 -6.26
C GLN A 16 23.52 1.19 -5.49
N HIS A 17 22.50 0.52 -4.99
CA HIS A 17 22.61 -0.79 -4.36
C HIS A 17 21.27 -1.53 -4.54
N PRO A 18 21.25 -2.83 -4.84
CA PRO A 18 20.01 -3.59 -5.04
C PRO A 18 19.01 -3.45 -3.86
N ALA A 19 19.51 -3.57 -2.63
CA ALA A 19 18.69 -3.46 -1.41
C ALA A 19 18.36 -2.01 -1.00
N ALA A 20 18.84 -0.98 -1.70
CA ALA A 20 18.56 0.43 -1.44
C ALA A 20 17.41 0.99 -2.29
N HIS A 21 16.65 0.14 -2.99
CA HIS A 21 15.53 0.53 -3.86
C HIS A 21 15.86 1.64 -4.88
N GLY A 22 17.14 1.85 -5.19
CA GLY A 22 17.63 2.82 -6.16
C GLY A 22 17.69 4.28 -5.69
N VAL A 23 17.11 4.62 -4.53
CA VAL A 23 16.96 6.02 -4.04
C VAL A 23 17.26 6.20 -2.55
N LEU A 24 17.52 5.13 -1.81
CA LEU A 24 17.93 5.22 -0.41
C LEU A 24 19.43 5.40 -0.32
N ARG A 25 19.86 6.44 0.36
CA ARG A 25 21.25 6.61 0.81
C ARG A 25 21.30 6.41 2.32
N LEU A 26 22.06 5.43 2.78
CA LEU A 26 22.37 5.26 4.20
C LEU A 26 23.81 5.65 4.44
N VAL A 27 24.05 6.48 5.44
CA VAL A 27 25.40 6.71 5.98
C VAL A 27 25.53 5.76 7.16
N VAL A 28 26.44 4.81 7.04
CA VAL A 28 26.63 3.73 8.01
C VAL A 28 28.00 3.89 8.67
N GLU A 29 28.00 3.94 10.00
CA GLU A 29 29.20 3.89 10.82
C GLU A 29 29.37 2.46 11.33
N MET A 30 30.56 1.90 11.14
CA MET A 30 30.84 0.49 11.40
C MET A 30 32.10 0.31 12.24
N ASP A 31 32.05 -0.64 13.17
CA ASP A 31 33.21 -1.22 13.82
C ASP A 31 33.43 -2.63 13.26
N GLY A 32 34.43 -2.75 12.35
CA GLY A 32 34.59 -3.95 11.55
C GLY A 32 33.38 -4.20 10.66
N GLU A 33 32.64 -5.29 10.88
CA GLU A 33 31.42 -5.64 10.16
C GLU A 33 30.13 -5.31 10.94
N ILE A 34 30.27 -4.78 12.16
CA ILE A 34 29.13 -4.45 13.02
C ILE A 34 28.71 -3.01 12.79
N VAL A 35 27.40 -2.80 12.61
CA VAL A 35 26.80 -1.49 12.45
C VAL A 35 26.66 -0.82 13.82
N GLU A 36 27.28 0.34 14.00
CA GLU A 36 27.13 1.16 15.20
C GLU A 36 26.03 2.21 15.04
N ARG A 37 25.93 2.77 13.82
CA ARG A 37 24.94 3.79 13.50
C ARG A 37 24.56 3.71 12.04
N CYS A 38 23.27 3.90 11.77
CA CYS A 38 22.71 3.95 10.45
C CYS A 38 21.83 5.20 10.28
N ASP A 39 22.27 6.14 9.44
CA ASP A 39 21.55 7.40 9.20
C ASP A 39 20.90 7.41 7.81
N PRO A 40 19.55 7.30 7.71
CA PRO A 40 18.85 7.27 6.45
C PRO A 40 18.67 8.68 5.86
N HIS A 41 19.20 8.89 4.67
CA HIS A 41 19.02 10.10 3.88
C HIS A 41 17.98 9.86 2.79
N ILE A 42 16.88 10.58 2.87
CA ILE A 42 15.74 10.51 1.93
C ILE A 42 15.64 11.79 1.10
N GLY A 43 14.73 11.82 0.14
CA GLY A 43 14.45 12.99 -0.68
C GLY A 43 14.87 12.86 -2.14
N LEU A 44 15.59 11.80 -2.53
CA LEU A 44 15.99 11.61 -3.93
C LEU A 44 14.81 11.37 -4.88
N LEU A 45 13.64 10.99 -4.36
CA LEU A 45 12.39 10.83 -5.10
C LEU A 45 11.34 11.88 -4.68
N HIS A 46 11.75 13.00 -4.09
CA HIS A 46 10.83 14.07 -3.71
C HIS A 46 10.33 14.82 -4.95
N ARG A 47 9.01 14.81 -5.13
CA ARG A 47 8.32 15.37 -6.29
C ARG A 47 7.41 16.55 -5.95
N GLY A 48 7.33 16.92 -4.66
CA GLY A 48 6.44 17.96 -4.18
C GLY A 48 4.95 17.61 -4.32
N THR A 49 4.59 16.33 -4.21
CA THR A 49 3.25 15.81 -4.50
C THR A 49 2.16 16.52 -3.68
N GLU A 50 2.39 16.74 -2.38
CA GLU A 50 1.43 17.45 -1.54
C GLU A 50 1.14 18.85 -2.08
N LYS A 51 2.16 19.58 -2.52
CA LYS A 51 2.01 20.93 -3.09
C LYS A 51 1.38 20.90 -4.46
N LEU A 52 1.70 19.92 -5.30
CA LEU A 52 1.09 19.79 -6.62
C LEU A 52 -0.41 19.50 -6.53
N ILE A 53 -0.86 18.72 -5.56
CA ILE A 53 -2.27 18.43 -5.33
C ILE A 53 -3.05 19.73 -5.03
N GLU A 54 -2.48 20.67 -4.30
CA GLU A 54 -3.12 21.97 -3.99
C GLU A 54 -3.43 22.82 -5.24
N TYR A 55 -2.75 22.59 -6.37
CA TYR A 55 -3.01 23.27 -7.64
C TYR A 55 -4.03 22.58 -8.54
N LYS A 56 -4.42 21.35 -8.21
CA LYS A 56 -5.31 20.51 -9.02
C LYS A 56 -6.72 20.51 -8.45
N SER A 57 -7.72 20.27 -9.30
CA SER A 57 -9.07 19.96 -8.79
C SER A 57 -9.07 18.63 -8.06
N TYR A 58 -10.07 18.39 -7.20
CA TYR A 58 -10.17 17.14 -6.44
C TYR A 58 -10.14 15.88 -7.33
N LEU A 59 -10.73 15.94 -8.52
CA LEU A 59 -10.69 14.81 -9.46
C LEU A 59 -9.32 14.66 -10.12
N GLN A 60 -8.66 15.77 -10.47
CA GLN A 60 -7.32 15.76 -11.08
C GLN A 60 -6.22 15.36 -10.11
N ALA A 61 -6.48 15.40 -8.81
CA ALA A 61 -5.54 15.00 -7.77
C ALA A 61 -5.43 13.47 -7.62
N VAL A 62 -6.45 12.69 -7.99
CA VAL A 62 -6.47 11.22 -7.84
C VAL A 62 -5.22 10.54 -8.41
N PRO A 63 -4.75 10.83 -9.64
CA PRO A 63 -3.57 10.17 -10.20
C PRO A 63 -2.27 10.40 -9.44
N TYR A 64 -2.18 11.44 -8.60
CA TYR A 64 -0.99 11.65 -7.76
C TYR A 64 -0.89 10.60 -6.65
N PHE A 65 -2.03 10.12 -6.16
CA PHE A 65 -2.06 9.08 -5.13
C PHE A 65 -1.57 7.74 -5.63
N ASP A 66 -1.88 7.37 -6.88
CA ASP A 66 -1.35 6.16 -7.51
C ASP A 66 0.18 6.08 -7.50
N ARG A 67 0.85 7.22 -7.54
CA ARG A 67 2.30 7.34 -7.65
C ARG A 67 3.01 7.54 -6.31
N LEU A 68 2.28 7.53 -5.22
CA LEU A 68 2.85 7.56 -3.87
C LEU A 68 3.43 6.19 -3.53
N ASP A 69 2.60 5.24 -3.17
CA ASP A 69 3.01 3.85 -3.10
C ASP A 69 2.63 3.16 -4.42
N TYR A 70 3.54 3.19 -5.38
CA TYR A 70 3.30 2.63 -6.71
C TYR A 70 3.22 1.09 -6.72
N VAL A 71 3.48 0.42 -5.61
CA VAL A 71 3.27 -1.02 -5.44
C VAL A 71 1.84 -1.34 -5.00
N SER A 72 1.18 -0.40 -4.30
CA SER A 72 -0.22 -0.53 -3.86
C SER A 72 -1.09 0.67 -4.24
N PRO A 73 -1.21 1.02 -5.53
CA PRO A 73 -1.82 2.28 -5.96
C PRO A 73 -3.28 2.44 -5.55
N MET A 74 -4.13 1.42 -5.72
CA MET A 74 -5.56 1.57 -5.44
C MET A 74 -5.88 1.77 -3.95
N ASN A 75 -5.05 1.28 -3.03
CA ASN A 75 -5.22 1.59 -1.61
C ASN A 75 -4.96 3.07 -1.30
N GLN A 76 -4.06 3.70 -2.04
CA GLN A 76 -3.77 5.13 -1.91
C GLN A 76 -4.93 5.99 -2.45
N GLU A 77 -5.49 5.60 -3.62
CA GLU A 77 -6.70 6.21 -4.16
C GLU A 77 -7.87 6.11 -3.18
N HIS A 78 -8.00 4.95 -2.51
CA HIS A 78 -9.08 4.66 -1.57
C HIS A 78 -9.11 5.68 -0.41
N ALA A 79 -7.96 5.91 0.24
CA ALA A 79 -7.87 6.88 1.34
C ALA A 79 -8.27 8.29 0.90
N TYR A 80 -7.83 8.70 -0.29
CA TYR A 80 -8.18 10.02 -0.82
C TYR A 80 -9.65 10.12 -1.18
N ALA A 81 -10.21 9.10 -1.85
CA ALA A 81 -11.64 9.08 -2.20
C ALA A 81 -12.52 9.20 -0.95
N LEU A 82 -12.24 8.41 0.09
CA LEU A 82 -12.95 8.47 1.38
C LEU A 82 -12.81 9.84 2.07
N ALA A 83 -11.62 10.48 1.99
CA ALA A 83 -11.43 11.81 2.57
C ALA A 83 -12.29 12.86 1.87
N VAL A 84 -12.37 12.83 0.55
CA VAL A 84 -13.21 13.76 -0.23
C VAL A 84 -14.69 13.46 0.00
N GLU A 85 -15.11 12.20 0.04
CA GLU A 85 -16.48 11.77 0.31
C GLU A 85 -16.95 12.26 1.68
N LYS A 86 -16.11 12.15 2.70
CA LYS A 86 -16.41 12.63 4.05
C LYS A 86 -16.65 14.14 4.10
N LEU A 87 -15.86 14.93 3.35
CA LEU A 87 -16.07 16.39 3.24
C LEU A 87 -17.33 16.74 2.43
N LEU A 88 -17.65 15.96 1.41
CA LEU A 88 -18.85 16.14 0.59
C LEU A 88 -20.13 15.65 1.29
N GLY A 89 -20.01 14.82 2.34
CA GLY A 89 -21.14 14.16 2.97
C GLY A 89 -21.86 13.16 2.07
N ILE A 90 -21.12 12.47 1.20
CA ILE A 90 -21.64 11.45 0.28
C ILE A 90 -21.10 10.08 0.64
N GLU A 91 -21.84 9.05 0.27
CA GLU A 91 -21.45 7.65 0.44
C GLU A 91 -21.49 6.93 -0.90
N ALA A 92 -20.48 6.11 -1.17
CA ALA A 92 -20.44 5.30 -2.39
C ALA A 92 -21.56 4.24 -2.36
N PRO A 93 -22.19 3.93 -3.51
CA PRO A 93 -23.20 2.86 -3.58
C PRO A 93 -22.60 1.50 -3.17
N GLU A 94 -23.41 0.65 -2.55
CA GLU A 94 -23.01 -0.64 -1.99
C GLU A 94 -22.19 -1.49 -2.98
N ARG A 95 -22.63 -1.60 -4.23
CA ARG A 95 -21.88 -2.31 -5.27
C ARG A 95 -20.49 -1.70 -5.49
N GLY A 96 -20.37 -0.38 -5.46
CA GLY A 96 -19.10 0.34 -5.57
C GLY A 96 -18.19 0.06 -4.38
N GLN A 97 -18.73 -0.02 -3.16
CA GLN A 97 -17.97 -0.36 -1.95
C GLN A 97 -17.41 -1.79 -2.03
N TYR A 98 -18.20 -2.80 -2.45
CA TYR A 98 -17.69 -4.16 -2.65
C TYR A 98 -16.57 -4.24 -3.69
N ILE A 99 -16.67 -3.47 -4.79
CA ILE A 99 -15.62 -3.41 -5.81
C ILE A 99 -14.35 -2.78 -5.24
N ARG A 100 -14.46 -1.73 -4.43
CA ARG A 100 -13.31 -1.10 -3.76
C ARG A 100 -12.62 -2.08 -2.82
N VAL A 101 -13.36 -2.78 -1.97
CA VAL A 101 -12.80 -3.78 -1.05
C VAL A 101 -12.12 -4.90 -1.84
N LEU A 102 -12.75 -5.43 -2.88
CA LEU A 102 -12.18 -6.47 -3.74
C LEU A 102 -10.82 -6.02 -4.32
N PHE A 103 -10.75 -4.84 -4.92
CA PHE A 103 -9.50 -4.34 -5.51
C PHE A 103 -8.49 -3.88 -4.48
N SER A 104 -8.91 -3.46 -3.29
CA SER A 104 -7.99 -3.17 -2.18
C SER A 104 -7.27 -4.44 -1.71
N GLU A 105 -7.96 -5.58 -1.66
CA GLU A 105 -7.34 -6.85 -1.28
C GLU A 105 -6.51 -7.46 -2.43
N ILE A 106 -6.89 -7.29 -3.70
CA ILE A 106 -6.02 -7.60 -4.84
C ILE A 106 -4.71 -6.79 -4.74
N THR A 107 -4.82 -5.51 -4.43
CA THR A 107 -3.68 -4.60 -4.26
C THR A 107 -2.79 -5.05 -3.10
N ARG A 108 -3.37 -5.53 -1.99
CA ARG A 108 -2.63 -6.07 -0.85
C ARG A 108 -1.83 -7.31 -1.25
N ILE A 109 -2.44 -8.23 -1.98
CA ILE A 109 -1.74 -9.42 -2.50
C ILE A 109 -0.62 -9.01 -3.47
N LEU A 110 -0.88 -8.08 -4.39
CA LEU A 110 0.13 -7.53 -5.29
C LEU A 110 1.35 -6.98 -4.55
N ASN A 111 1.12 -6.24 -3.47
CA ASN A 111 2.18 -5.69 -2.65
C ASN A 111 2.96 -6.77 -1.90
N HIS A 112 2.26 -7.67 -1.23
CA HIS A 112 2.91 -8.69 -0.41
C HIS A 112 3.66 -9.72 -1.26
N LEU A 113 3.17 -10.08 -2.45
CA LEU A 113 3.90 -10.91 -3.40
C LEU A 113 5.22 -10.26 -3.81
N LEU A 114 5.23 -8.96 -4.09
CA LEU A 114 6.47 -8.25 -4.40
C LEU A 114 7.38 -8.24 -3.17
N ASN A 115 6.88 -7.79 -2.02
CA ASN A 115 7.71 -7.64 -0.83
C ASN A 115 8.31 -8.97 -0.36
N VAL A 116 7.49 -10.01 -0.18
CA VAL A 116 7.94 -11.32 0.32
C VAL A 116 9.00 -11.92 -0.60
N THR A 117 8.80 -11.83 -1.92
CA THR A 117 9.71 -12.45 -2.86
C THR A 117 11.00 -11.65 -3.05
N THR A 118 10.94 -10.32 -3.07
CA THR A 118 12.17 -9.49 -3.12
C THR A 118 12.92 -9.50 -1.79
N PHE A 119 12.24 -9.60 -0.67
CA PHE A 119 12.87 -9.83 0.63
C PHE A 119 13.65 -11.15 0.65
N ALA A 120 13.06 -12.22 0.10
CA ALA A 120 13.79 -13.47 -0.07
C ALA A 120 15.04 -13.31 -0.97
N MET A 121 14.96 -12.48 -2.02
CA MET A 121 16.09 -12.13 -2.88
C MET A 121 17.18 -11.37 -2.12
N ASP A 122 16.82 -10.44 -1.26
CA ASP A 122 17.76 -9.65 -0.43
C ASP A 122 18.59 -10.53 0.50
N VAL A 123 18.06 -11.69 0.89
CA VAL A 123 18.79 -12.70 1.68
C VAL A 123 19.38 -13.83 0.84
N GLY A 124 19.32 -13.73 -0.50
CA GLY A 124 20.04 -14.59 -1.44
C GLY A 124 19.19 -15.56 -2.24
N ALA A 125 17.85 -15.61 -2.07
CA ALA A 125 16.97 -16.50 -2.84
C ALA A 125 16.47 -15.81 -4.12
N LEU A 126 17.11 -16.08 -5.27
CA LEU A 126 16.83 -15.41 -6.55
C LEU A 126 15.58 -15.92 -7.29
N THR A 127 15.10 -17.12 -6.99
CA THR A 127 13.95 -17.73 -7.70
C THR A 127 12.58 -17.19 -7.27
N PRO A 128 12.30 -16.93 -5.97
CA PRO A 128 10.99 -16.44 -5.53
C PRO A 128 10.46 -15.20 -6.26
N PRO A 129 11.27 -14.17 -6.59
CA PRO A 129 10.79 -13.03 -7.36
C PRO A 129 10.21 -13.40 -8.72
N LEU A 130 10.81 -14.35 -9.43
CA LEU A 130 10.32 -14.78 -10.74
C LEU A 130 8.93 -15.41 -10.63
N TRP A 131 8.71 -16.25 -9.62
CA TRP A 131 7.41 -16.85 -9.34
C TRP A 131 6.36 -15.81 -8.88
N GLY A 132 6.75 -14.93 -7.97
CA GLY A 132 5.86 -13.88 -7.47
C GLY A 132 5.43 -12.91 -8.56
N PHE A 133 6.33 -12.52 -9.45
CA PHE A 133 6.04 -11.61 -10.56
C PHE A 133 5.11 -12.24 -11.62
N GLU A 134 5.18 -13.55 -11.85
CA GLU A 134 4.22 -14.26 -12.68
C GLU A 134 2.79 -14.12 -12.13
N GLN A 135 2.59 -14.35 -10.82
CA GLN A 135 1.28 -14.18 -10.20
C GLN A 135 0.83 -12.72 -10.18
N ARG A 136 1.76 -11.79 -9.97
CA ARG A 136 1.47 -10.36 -10.03
C ARG A 136 0.99 -9.94 -11.42
N GLU A 137 1.56 -10.45 -12.49
CA GLU A 137 1.15 -10.15 -13.86
C GLU A 137 -0.31 -10.51 -14.10
N LEU A 138 -0.75 -11.69 -13.66
CA LEU A 138 -2.14 -12.13 -13.75
C LEU A 138 -3.10 -11.20 -13.00
N LEU A 139 -2.71 -10.68 -11.83
CA LEU A 139 -3.52 -9.72 -11.08
C LEU A 139 -3.53 -8.32 -11.74
N MET A 140 -2.45 -7.90 -12.37
CA MET A 140 -2.37 -6.62 -13.09
C MET A 140 -3.23 -6.62 -14.35
N GLU A 141 -3.53 -7.77 -14.95
CA GLU A 141 -4.51 -7.89 -16.03
C GLU A 141 -5.91 -7.45 -15.56
N TYR A 142 -6.29 -7.74 -14.31
CA TYR A 142 -7.58 -7.25 -13.77
C TYR A 142 -7.59 -5.72 -13.63
N TYR A 143 -6.47 -5.10 -13.26
CA TYR A 143 -6.33 -3.65 -13.26
C TYR A 143 -6.52 -3.07 -14.66
N GLU A 144 -5.88 -3.67 -15.66
CA GLU A 144 -5.98 -3.26 -17.05
C GLU A 144 -7.40 -3.38 -17.57
N GLN A 145 -8.11 -4.46 -17.26
CA GLN A 145 -9.48 -4.68 -17.69
C GLN A 145 -10.45 -3.62 -17.15
N VAL A 146 -10.27 -3.13 -15.92
CA VAL A 146 -11.16 -2.12 -15.32
C VAL A 146 -10.75 -0.68 -15.58
N SER A 147 -9.50 -0.42 -15.89
CA SER A 147 -8.97 0.96 -15.99
C SER A 147 -8.29 1.27 -17.32
N GLY A 148 -7.83 0.27 -18.05
CA GLY A 148 -6.95 0.42 -19.20
C GLY A 148 -5.48 0.60 -18.83
N SER A 149 -5.13 0.55 -17.54
CA SER A 149 -3.77 0.71 -17.03
C SER A 149 -3.39 -0.47 -16.13
N ARG A 150 -2.17 -1.00 -16.29
CA ARG A 150 -1.68 -2.13 -15.51
C ARG A 150 -1.34 -1.78 -14.05
N MET A 151 -1.03 -0.51 -13.75
CA MET A 151 -0.60 -0.08 -12.42
C MET A 151 -1.35 1.16 -11.94
N HIS A 152 -1.12 2.30 -12.55
CA HIS A 152 -1.69 3.59 -12.14
C HIS A 152 -3.08 3.76 -12.76
N ALA A 153 -4.08 3.26 -12.06
CA ALA A 153 -5.41 3.04 -12.62
C ALA A 153 -6.35 4.25 -12.50
N ALA A 154 -6.19 5.09 -11.48
CA ALA A 154 -7.14 6.15 -11.11
C ALA A 154 -8.59 5.64 -11.15
N TYR A 155 -8.79 4.43 -10.62
CA TYR A 155 -10.04 3.69 -10.71
C TYR A 155 -11.02 4.05 -9.59
N PHE A 156 -10.52 4.19 -8.36
CA PHE A 156 -11.34 4.68 -7.25
C PHE A 156 -11.47 6.19 -7.36
N ARG A 157 -12.70 6.65 -7.30
CA ARG A 157 -13.01 8.08 -7.41
C ARG A 157 -13.98 8.48 -6.33
N PRO A 158 -13.97 9.73 -5.89
CA PRO A 158 -15.00 10.22 -4.98
C PRO A 158 -16.40 9.90 -5.51
N GLY A 159 -17.19 9.22 -4.68
CA GLY A 159 -18.53 8.74 -5.02
C GLY A 159 -18.61 7.32 -5.58
N GLY A 160 -17.51 6.55 -5.63
CA GLY A 160 -17.51 5.15 -6.05
C GLY A 160 -16.31 4.75 -6.90
N VAL A 161 -16.53 4.03 -8.00
CA VAL A 161 -15.49 3.59 -8.96
C VAL A 161 -15.79 4.08 -10.37
N HIS A 162 -14.75 4.14 -11.20
CA HIS A 162 -14.87 4.71 -12.55
C HIS A 162 -15.87 3.96 -13.44
N GLN A 163 -15.87 2.64 -13.43
CA GLN A 163 -16.77 1.79 -14.21
C GLN A 163 -17.01 0.45 -13.51
N ASP A 164 -18.06 -0.26 -13.92
CA ASP A 164 -18.37 -1.59 -13.40
C ASP A 164 -17.40 -2.64 -13.93
N LEU A 165 -17.42 -3.80 -13.30
CA LEU A 165 -16.59 -4.95 -13.69
C LEU A 165 -17.00 -5.47 -15.06
N PRO A 166 -16.04 -5.83 -15.93
CA PRO A 166 -16.32 -6.53 -17.17
C PRO A 166 -17.01 -7.88 -16.95
N ALA A 167 -17.81 -8.29 -17.91
CA ALA A 167 -18.46 -9.60 -17.88
C ALA A 167 -17.42 -10.74 -17.83
N GLY A 168 -17.64 -11.74 -16.97
CA GLY A 168 -16.75 -12.89 -16.80
C GLY A 168 -15.55 -12.65 -15.87
N MET A 169 -15.28 -11.41 -15.45
CA MET A 169 -14.13 -11.11 -14.58
C MET A 169 -14.21 -11.82 -13.22
N LEU A 170 -15.39 -11.88 -12.61
CA LEU A 170 -15.56 -12.55 -11.31
C LEU A 170 -15.26 -14.05 -11.39
N ASP A 171 -15.59 -14.71 -12.50
CA ASP A 171 -15.28 -16.12 -12.71
C ASP A 171 -13.78 -16.34 -12.93
N SER A 172 -13.14 -15.43 -13.66
CA SER A 172 -11.68 -15.43 -13.83
C SER A 172 -10.94 -15.26 -12.51
N MET A 173 -11.38 -14.31 -11.67
CA MET A 173 -10.80 -14.09 -10.34
C MET A 173 -10.96 -15.30 -9.43
N GLU A 174 -12.14 -15.94 -9.44
CA GLU A 174 -12.35 -17.18 -8.69
C GLU A 174 -11.42 -18.31 -9.17
N GLY A 175 -11.21 -18.40 -10.49
CA GLY A 175 -10.24 -19.33 -11.08
C GLY A 175 -8.80 -19.06 -10.63
N TRP A 176 -8.42 -17.80 -10.57
CA TRP A 176 -7.09 -17.38 -10.08
C TRP A 176 -6.91 -17.72 -8.58
N ILE A 177 -7.90 -17.45 -7.73
CA ILE A 177 -7.82 -17.76 -6.29
C ILE A 177 -7.57 -19.25 -6.05
N LYS A 178 -8.24 -20.13 -6.82
CA LYS A 178 -8.02 -21.58 -6.71
C LYS A 178 -6.58 -22.02 -7.03
N GLN A 179 -5.89 -21.29 -7.90
CA GLN A 179 -4.48 -21.55 -8.26
C GLN A 179 -3.52 -20.87 -7.26
N PHE A 180 -3.96 -19.79 -6.63
CA PHE A 180 -3.15 -19.04 -5.68
C PHE A 180 -2.81 -19.83 -4.40
N TYR A 181 -3.74 -20.60 -3.86
CA TYR A 181 -3.49 -21.40 -2.64
C TYR A 181 -2.36 -22.45 -2.81
N PRO A 182 -2.34 -23.29 -3.86
CA PRO A 182 -1.20 -24.18 -4.13
C PRO A 182 0.12 -23.40 -4.35
N PHE A 183 0.08 -22.32 -5.10
CA PHE A 183 1.25 -21.46 -5.32
C PHE A 183 1.83 -20.94 -4.00
N MET A 184 1.01 -20.43 -3.10
CA MET A 184 1.45 -19.96 -1.79
C MET A 184 2.10 -21.10 -0.98
N LYS A 185 1.56 -22.31 -1.08
CA LYS A 185 2.14 -23.47 -0.42
C LYS A 185 3.53 -23.82 -0.95
N ASP A 186 3.76 -23.64 -2.23
CA ASP A 186 5.07 -23.86 -2.84
C ASP A 186 6.09 -22.80 -2.34
N VAL A 187 5.67 -21.53 -2.23
CA VAL A 187 6.50 -20.46 -1.66
C VAL A 187 6.85 -20.76 -0.19
N GLU A 188 5.87 -21.17 0.60
CA GLU A 188 6.09 -21.56 2.01
C GLU A 188 7.07 -22.73 2.12
N ASN A 189 6.89 -23.78 1.33
CA ASN A 189 7.77 -24.95 1.33
C ASN A 189 9.20 -24.58 0.98
N LEU A 190 9.39 -23.61 0.09
CA LEU A 190 10.71 -23.13 -0.32
C LEU A 190 11.40 -22.31 0.80
N LEU A 191 10.67 -21.51 1.55
CA LEU A 191 11.24 -20.49 2.45
C LEU A 191 11.16 -20.88 3.93
N ASN A 192 10.02 -21.45 4.41
CA ASN A 192 9.78 -21.64 5.84
C ASN A 192 10.80 -22.59 6.51
N GLU A 193 11.20 -23.65 5.83
CA GLU A 193 12.16 -24.63 6.34
C GLU A 193 13.59 -24.44 5.80
N ASN A 194 13.79 -23.39 4.99
CA ASN A 194 15.11 -23.10 4.45
C ASN A 194 16.03 -22.58 5.56
N ARG A 195 17.10 -23.34 5.83
CA ARG A 195 18.06 -23.02 6.89
C ARG A 195 18.71 -21.65 6.70
N ILE A 196 19.07 -21.29 5.48
CA ILE A 196 19.73 -20.01 5.18
C ILE A 196 18.75 -18.87 5.43
N PHE A 197 17.52 -18.97 4.91
CA PHE A 197 16.48 -17.95 5.10
C PHE A 197 16.19 -17.73 6.59
N ARG A 198 16.02 -18.81 7.36
CA ARG A 198 15.80 -18.71 8.81
C ARG A 198 16.96 -18.09 9.56
N GLN A 199 18.19 -18.47 9.26
CA GLN A 199 19.39 -17.88 9.92
C GLN A 199 19.57 -16.39 9.60
N ARG A 200 19.03 -15.92 8.46
CA ARG A 200 19.14 -14.53 8.03
C ARG A 200 17.92 -13.68 8.42
N THR A 201 16.92 -14.25 9.08
CA THR A 201 15.66 -13.54 9.39
C THR A 201 15.17 -13.72 10.82
N VAL A 202 15.46 -14.86 11.45
CA VAL A 202 15.10 -15.13 12.85
C VAL A 202 16.05 -14.38 13.77
N ASP A 203 15.48 -13.72 14.77
CA ASP A 203 16.19 -12.88 15.75
C ASP A 203 16.95 -11.66 15.15
N ILE A 204 16.64 -11.30 13.91
CA ILE A 204 17.21 -10.12 13.22
C ILE A 204 16.18 -8.98 13.24
N GLY A 205 16.62 -7.77 13.67
CA GLY A 205 15.82 -6.56 13.68
C GLY A 205 14.58 -6.68 14.56
N ILE A 206 14.73 -7.18 15.76
CA ILE A 206 13.64 -7.35 16.74
C ILE A 206 13.13 -5.98 17.17
N VAL A 207 11.79 -5.83 17.14
CA VAL A 207 11.09 -4.65 17.64
C VAL A 207 10.02 -5.10 18.63
N SER A 208 10.15 -4.64 19.88
CA SER A 208 9.14 -4.92 20.92
C SER A 208 7.83 -4.18 20.64
N ALA A 209 6.73 -4.60 21.27
CA ALA A 209 5.45 -3.93 21.16
C ALA A 209 5.50 -2.47 21.62
N GLU A 210 6.24 -2.19 22.70
CA GLU A 210 6.44 -0.83 23.23
C GLU A 210 7.22 0.04 22.24
N GLN A 211 8.35 -0.45 21.72
CA GLN A 211 9.11 0.24 20.68
C GLN A 211 8.29 0.48 19.42
N ALA A 212 7.47 -0.49 19.00
CA ALA A 212 6.61 -0.34 17.83
C ALA A 212 5.60 0.81 17.99
N LEU A 213 5.05 0.99 19.19
CA LEU A 213 4.17 2.12 19.51
C LEU A 213 4.93 3.46 19.56
N ASP A 214 6.07 3.50 20.19
CA ASP A 214 6.90 4.72 20.33
C ASP A 214 7.36 5.25 18.98
N TRP A 215 7.74 4.35 18.06
CA TRP A 215 8.16 4.70 16.70
C TRP A 215 6.99 4.91 15.74
N GLY A 216 5.74 4.71 16.17
CA GLY A 216 4.53 4.89 15.34
C GLY A 216 4.41 3.85 14.23
N PHE A 217 4.81 2.62 14.49
CA PHE A 217 4.65 1.51 13.57
C PHE A 217 3.17 1.20 13.33
N SER A 218 2.85 0.70 12.16
CA SER A 218 1.51 0.29 11.77
C SER A 218 1.57 -0.91 10.82
N GLY A 219 0.42 -1.51 10.53
CA GLY A 219 0.32 -2.60 9.59
C GLY A 219 1.03 -3.89 10.03
N PRO A 220 1.64 -4.63 9.10
CA PRO A 220 2.33 -5.87 9.38
C PRO A 220 3.44 -5.74 10.43
N LEU A 221 4.09 -4.57 10.53
CA LEU A 221 5.18 -4.36 11.46
C LEU A 221 4.71 -4.38 12.92
N ILE A 222 3.64 -3.64 13.23
CA ILE A 222 3.09 -3.62 14.58
C ILE A 222 2.45 -4.97 14.94
N ARG A 223 1.83 -5.64 13.97
CA ARG A 223 1.24 -6.97 14.15
C ARG A 223 2.32 -8.04 14.39
N ALA A 224 3.46 -7.95 13.73
CA ALA A 224 4.60 -8.84 13.99
C ALA A 224 5.14 -8.71 15.41
N SER A 225 5.04 -7.52 16.02
CA SER A 225 5.43 -7.24 17.40
C SER A 225 4.38 -7.63 18.45
N GLY A 226 3.27 -8.26 18.05
CA GLY A 226 2.28 -8.83 18.96
C GLY A 226 1.01 -8.00 19.20
N LEU A 227 0.83 -6.89 18.49
CA LEU A 227 -0.34 -6.00 18.66
C LEU A 227 -1.37 -6.23 17.54
N PRO A 228 -2.61 -6.66 17.86
CA PRO A 228 -3.65 -6.96 16.86
C PRO A 228 -4.34 -5.67 16.35
N TRP A 229 -3.58 -4.71 15.85
CA TRP A 229 -4.11 -3.46 15.33
C TRP A 229 -4.31 -3.54 13.81
N ASP A 230 -5.55 -3.35 13.37
CA ASP A 230 -5.93 -3.32 11.95
C ASP A 230 -7.14 -2.38 11.77
N LEU A 231 -7.00 -1.37 10.93
CA LEU A 231 -8.05 -0.38 10.68
C LEU A 231 -9.29 -0.99 10.04
N ARG A 232 -9.16 -2.07 9.30
CA ARG A 232 -10.31 -2.78 8.70
C ARG A 232 -11.27 -3.36 9.76
N LYS A 233 -10.78 -3.58 10.98
CA LYS A 233 -11.58 -4.06 12.13
C LYS A 233 -11.85 -2.97 13.17
N SER A 234 -10.86 -2.10 13.46
CA SER A 234 -10.98 -1.07 14.50
C SER A 234 -11.79 0.15 14.04
N GLN A 235 -11.68 0.52 12.77
CA GLN A 235 -12.41 1.61 12.12
C GLN A 235 -12.85 1.20 10.71
N PRO A 236 -13.81 0.26 10.58
CA PRO A 236 -14.22 -0.26 9.29
C PRO A 236 -14.66 0.85 8.35
N TYR A 237 -14.28 0.72 7.10
CA TYR A 237 -14.68 1.58 6.00
C TYR A 237 -15.24 0.76 4.85
N ASP A 238 -16.11 1.35 4.02
CA ASP A 238 -16.89 0.64 3.03
C ASP A 238 -17.58 -0.59 3.65
N VAL A 239 -17.43 -1.79 3.07
CA VAL A 239 -18.07 -3.02 3.56
C VAL A 239 -17.15 -3.95 4.36
N TYR A 240 -16.02 -3.47 4.91
CA TYR A 240 -15.14 -4.31 5.70
C TYR A 240 -15.77 -4.83 7.00
N ASP A 241 -16.77 -4.13 7.55
CA ASP A 241 -17.57 -4.57 8.69
C ASP A 241 -18.33 -5.87 8.44
N ARG A 242 -18.59 -6.20 7.17
CA ARG A 242 -19.31 -7.40 6.72
C ARG A 242 -18.38 -8.55 6.33
N MET A 243 -17.06 -8.32 6.34
CA MET A 243 -16.07 -9.32 5.93
C MET A 243 -15.61 -10.16 7.13
N ASP A 244 -15.60 -11.47 6.91
CA ASP A 244 -15.06 -12.42 7.87
C ASP A 244 -13.61 -12.75 7.52
N PHE A 245 -12.69 -12.26 8.34
CA PHE A 245 -11.24 -12.51 8.24
C PHE A 245 -10.58 -12.40 9.61
N ASP A 246 -9.42 -13.02 9.75
CA ASP A 246 -8.63 -12.97 10.96
C ASP A 246 -7.47 -11.96 10.81
N ILE A 247 -7.07 -11.36 11.94
CA ILE A 247 -5.90 -10.48 11.99
C ILE A 247 -4.68 -11.32 12.34
N PRO A 248 -3.71 -11.51 11.44
CA PRO A 248 -2.51 -12.26 11.76
C PRO A 248 -1.63 -11.47 12.73
N VAL A 249 -1.16 -12.12 13.79
CA VAL A 249 -0.35 -11.51 14.84
C VAL A 249 0.88 -12.38 15.11
N GLY A 250 2.07 -11.80 14.97
CA GLY A 250 3.34 -12.41 15.35
C GLY A 250 3.62 -12.30 16.85
N LYS A 251 4.77 -12.78 17.28
CA LYS A 251 5.17 -12.75 18.70
C LYS A 251 6.58 -12.17 18.91
N THR A 252 7.48 -12.38 17.97
CA THR A 252 8.91 -12.09 18.13
C THR A 252 9.30 -10.70 17.66
N GLY A 253 8.54 -10.10 16.75
CA GLY A 253 8.83 -8.77 16.19
C GLY A 253 10.09 -8.71 15.31
N ASP A 254 10.62 -9.85 14.87
CA ASP A 254 11.79 -9.96 14.01
C ASP A 254 11.43 -9.98 12.51
N CYS A 255 12.42 -10.04 11.64
CA CYS A 255 12.22 -10.11 10.20
C CYS A 255 11.39 -11.34 9.79
N TYR A 256 11.57 -12.48 10.47
CA TYR A 256 10.83 -13.70 10.18
C TYR A 256 9.35 -13.58 10.57
N ALA A 257 9.04 -13.00 11.73
CA ALA A 257 7.65 -12.74 12.11
C ALA A 257 6.95 -11.79 11.14
N ARG A 258 7.64 -10.73 10.66
CA ARG A 258 7.10 -9.83 9.64
C ARG A 258 6.80 -10.55 8.33
N TYR A 259 7.66 -11.48 7.93
CA TYR A 259 7.43 -12.35 6.77
C TYR A 259 6.19 -13.22 6.96
N LEU A 260 6.08 -13.93 8.09
CA LEU A 260 4.94 -14.80 8.38
C LEU A 260 3.60 -14.06 8.42
N VAL A 261 3.58 -12.87 9.02
CA VAL A 261 2.38 -12.01 9.04
C VAL A 261 1.93 -11.67 7.61
N ARG A 262 2.85 -11.32 6.71
CA ARG A 262 2.50 -11.01 5.31
C ARG A 262 2.01 -12.23 4.53
N ILE A 263 2.58 -13.41 4.77
CA ILE A 263 2.08 -14.66 4.20
C ILE A 263 0.62 -14.90 4.61
N GLU A 264 0.34 -14.81 5.92
CA GLU A 264 -1.01 -15.02 6.42
C GLU A 264 -1.98 -13.93 5.93
N GLU A 265 -1.54 -12.67 5.84
CA GLU A 265 -2.37 -11.59 5.27
C GLU A 265 -2.79 -11.87 3.83
N MET A 266 -1.94 -12.49 3.02
CA MET A 266 -2.30 -12.88 1.65
C MET A 266 -3.41 -13.95 1.64
N TYR A 267 -3.38 -14.91 2.54
CA TYR A 267 -4.48 -15.88 2.70
C TYR A 267 -5.78 -15.22 3.13
N GLN A 268 -5.72 -14.31 4.10
CA GLN A 268 -6.89 -13.57 4.55
C GLN A 268 -7.45 -12.65 3.46
N SER A 269 -6.58 -12.02 2.67
CA SER A 269 -7.00 -11.23 1.50
C SER A 269 -7.71 -12.07 0.45
N ALA A 270 -7.21 -13.27 0.14
CA ALA A 270 -7.89 -14.19 -0.77
C ALA A 270 -9.28 -14.60 -0.23
N ARG A 271 -9.41 -14.86 1.08
CA ARG A 271 -10.69 -15.15 1.75
C ARG A 271 -11.66 -13.96 1.64
N ILE A 272 -11.19 -12.72 1.79
CA ILE A 272 -12.03 -11.52 1.59
C ILE A 272 -12.46 -11.41 0.12
N MET A 273 -11.55 -11.65 -0.83
CA MET A 273 -11.88 -11.63 -2.25
C MET A 273 -12.98 -12.63 -2.60
N GLU A 274 -12.95 -13.86 -2.08
CA GLU A 274 -14.01 -14.87 -2.27
C GLU A 274 -15.37 -14.36 -1.78
N GLN A 275 -15.41 -13.72 -0.62
CA GLN A 275 -16.64 -13.15 -0.05
C GLN A 275 -17.15 -11.98 -0.90
N CYS A 276 -16.26 -11.09 -1.37
CA CYS A 276 -16.63 -10.00 -2.26
C CYS A 276 -17.18 -10.51 -3.60
N ILE A 277 -16.58 -11.53 -4.20
CA ILE A 277 -17.06 -12.16 -5.44
C ILE A 277 -18.46 -12.75 -5.23
N ALA A 278 -18.68 -13.47 -4.13
CA ALA A 278 -19.98 -14.05 -3.81
C ALA A 278 -21.07 -12.97 -3.57
N ALA A 279 -20.70 -11.83 -2.95
CA ALA A 279 -21.60 -10.71 -2.76
C ALA A 279 -21.91 -9.98 -4.08
N LEU A 280 -20.90 -9.68 -4.91
CA LEU A 280 -21.04 -8.96 -6.18
C LEU A 280 -21.88 -9.71 -7.21
N ARG A 281 -21.98 -11.03 -7.13
CA ARG A 281 -22.91 -11.82 -7.94
C ARG A 281 -24.38 -11.59 -7.56
N LYS A 282 -24.64 -11.13 -6.33
CA LYS A 282 -25.99 -10.90 -5.80
C LYS A 282 -26.36 -9.42 -5.79
N VAL A 283 -25.40 -8.56 -5.49
CA VAL A 283 -25.59 -7.11 -5.36
C VAL A 283 -25.55 -6.48 -6.75
N GLY A 284 -26.70 -5.99 -7.21
CA GLY A 284 -26.80 -5.16 -8.41
C GLY A 284 -26.77 -3.67 -8.08
N GLY A 285 -27.00 -2.82 -9.07
CA GLY A 285 -27.15 -1.37 -8.89
C GLY A 285 -25.97 -0.55 -9.41
N PRO A 286 -25.96 0.76 -9.11
CA PRO A 286 -24.92 1.66 -9.58
C PRO A 286 -23.60 1.40 -8.85
N VAL A 287 -22.48 1.70 -9.51
CA VAL A 287 -21.13 1.61 -8.95
C VAL A 287 -20.60 2.97 -8.48
N ARG A 288 -21.35 4.02 -8.71
CA ARG A 288 -21.03 5.40 -8.34
C ARG A 288 -22.29 6.19 -8.06
N VAL A 289 -22.13 7.27 -7.30
CA VAL A 289 -23.22 8.20 -6.94
C VAL A 289 -23.83 8.81 -8.21
N ASP A 290 -25.16 8.89 -8.26
CA ASP A 290 -25.92 9.54 -9.34
C ASP A 290 -26.03 11.07 -9.09
N ASP A 291 -24.88 11.73 -9.02
CA ASP A 291 -24.78 13.19 -9.00
C ASP A 291 -23.87 13.64 -10.15
N ARG A 292 -24.46 14.27 -11.17
CA ARG A 292 -23.74 14.74 -12.37
C ARG A 292 -22.69 15.81 -12.10
N LYS A 293 -22.69 16.42 -10.91
CA LYS A 293 -21.64 17.35 -10.50
C LYS A 293 -20.39 16.64 -10.02
N ILE A 294 -20.53 15.44 -9.48
CA ILE A 294 -19.44 14.63 -8.90
C ILE A 294 -19.02 13.50 -9.83
N SER A 295 -20.02 12.80 -10.40
CA SER A 295 -19.81 11.66 -11.28
C SER A 295 -20.07 12.03 -12.74
N PRO A 296 -19.22 11.58 -13.69
CA PRO A 296 -19.43 11.89 -15.11
C PRO A 296 -20.71 11.22 -15.63
N PRO A 297 -21.46 11.87 -16.53
CA PRO A 297 -22.61 11.28 -17.18
C PRO A 297 -22.19 10.10 -18.07
N ARG A 298 -23.14 9.23 -18.41
CA ARG A 298 -22.90 8.13 -19.35
C ARG A 298 -22.51 8.66 -20.72
N ARG A 299 -21.56 7.98 -21.40
CA ARG A 299 -21.09 8.40 -22.73
C ARG A 299 -22.20 8.55 -23.76
N GLY A 300 -23.23 7.68 -23.70
CA GLY A 300 -24.39 7.77 -24.58
C GLY A 300 -25.25 9.01 -24.33
N GLU A 301 -25.40 9.42 -23.07
CA GLU A 301 -26.20 10.60 -22.70
C GLU A 301 -25.59 11.89 -23.25
N MET A 302 -24.26 12.00 -23.29
CA MET A 302 -23.57 13.18 -23.83
C MET A 302 -23.84 13.43 -25.30
N LYS A 303 -24.22 12.41 -26.05
CA LYS A 303 -24.55 12.53 -27.47
C LYS A 303 -25.98 13.04 -27.71
N GLY A 304 -26.89 12.86 -26.75
CA GLY A 304 -28.32 13.20 -26.87
C GLY A 304 -28.77 14.35 -25.96
N SER A 305 -27.98 14.74 -24.96
CA SER A 305 -28.32 15.77 -23.97
C SER A 305 -27.21 16.83 -23.87
N MET A 306 -27.55 18.08 -24.20
CA MET A 306 -26.66 19.23 -24.05
C MET A 306 -26.25 19.42 -22.59
N GLU A 307 -27.17 19.20 -21.64
CA GLU A 307 -26.92 19.32 -20.22
C GLU A 307 -25.88 18.31 -19.74
N ALA A 308 -25.98 17.05 -20.17
CA ALA A 308 -24.99 16.02 -19.86
C ALA A 308 -23.62 16.36 -20.42
N LEU A 309 -23.55 16.91 -21.64
CA LEU A 309 -22.28 17.37 -22.22
C LEU A 309 -21.66 18.51 -21.42
N ILE A 310 -22.45 19.49 -20.96
CA ILE A 310 -21.99 20.62 -20.14
C ILE A 310 -21.49 20.09 -18.79
N HIS A 311 -22.20 19.19 -18.12
CA HIS A 311 -21.73 18.59 -16.85
C HIS A 311 -20.41 17.85 -17.03
N HIS A 312 -20.25 17.06 -18.08
CA HIS A 312 -19.00 16.39 -18.40
C HIS A 312 -17.86 17.39 -18.60
N PHE A 313 -18.07 18.39 -19.44
CA PHE A 313 -17.06 19.42 -19.70
C PHE A 313 -16.63 20.14 -18.42
N LYS A 314 -17.58 20.59 -17.62
CA LYS A 314 -17.29 21.31 -16.36
C LYS A 314 -16.61 20.42 -15.32
N LEU A 315 -16.98 19.16 -15.21
CA LEU A 315 -16.36 18.21 -14.27
C LEU A 315 -14.86 18.06 -14.53
N TYR A 316 -14.47 17.93 -15.79
CA TYR A 316 -13.05 17.72 -16.15
C TYR A 316 -12.22 19.00 -16.29
N THR A 317 -12.84 20.15 -16.49
CA THR A 317 -12.15 21.44 -16.60
C THR A 317 -12.13 22.20 -15.27
N GLU A 318 -13.28 22.45 -14.68
CA GLU A 318 -13.43 23.20 -13.43
C GLU A 318 -13.40 22.28 -12.20
N GLY A 319 -14.03 21.10 -12.29
CA GLY A 319 -14.25 20.21 -11.17
C GLY A 319 -15.45 20.65 -10.31
N TYR A 320 -15.66 19.96 -9.19
CA TYR A 320 -16.70 20.26 -8.21
C TYR A 320 -16.10 21.01 -7.00
N LYS A 321 -16.94 21.78 -6.32
CA LYS A 321 -16.57 22.45 -5.08
C LYS A 321 -16.83 21.53 -3.90
N VAL A 322 -15.91 21.53 -2.94
CA VAL A 322 -16.03 20.78 -1.68
C VAL A 322 -16.31 21.80 -0.57
N PRO A 323 -17.28 21.57 0.31
CA PRO A 323 -17.55 22.46 1.44
C PRO A 323 -16.31 22.76 2.27
N ALA A 324 -16.22 23.95 2.85
CA ALA A 324 -15.13 24.31 3.75
C ALA A 324 -15.15 23.40 4.99
N GLY A 325 -14.01 22.87 5.33
CA GLY A 325 -13.82 21.94 6.45
C GLY A 325 -12.53 21.18 6.35
N GLU A 326 -12.28 20.35 7.34
CA GLU A 326 -11.09 19.51 7.40
C GLU A 326 -11.45 18.07 7.81
N THR A 327 -10.67 17.12 7.36
CA THR A 327 -10.83 15.71 7.72
C THR A 327 -9.51 14.99 7.69
N TYR A 328 -9.37 14.01 8.58
CA TYR A 328 -8.38 12.96 8.48
C TYR A 328 -9.08 11.64 8.18
N THR A 329 -8.60 10.93 7.18
CA THR A 329 -9.10 9.62 6.80
C THR A 329 -7.93 8.70 6.54
N ALA A 330 -7.96 7.53 7.15
CA ALA A 330 -6.92 6.53 7.01
C ALA A 330 -7.51 5.20 6.54
N VAL A 331 -6.71 4.44 5.81
CA VAL A 331 -6.99 3.07 5.38
C VAL A 331 -5.86 2.16 5.80
N GLU A 332 -6.17 0.88 5.96
CA GLU A 332 -5.16 -0.16 6.15
C GLU A 332 -4.55 -0.52 4.80
N ALA A 333 -3.49 0.20 4.41
CA ALA A 333 -2.70 -0.16 3.24
C ALA A 333 -1.79 -1.36 3.54
N PRO A 334 -1.25 -2.07 2.53
CA PRO A 334 -0.41 -3.26 2.75
C PRO A 334 0.82 -3.00 3.63
N LYS A 335 1.36 -1.79 3.58
CA LYS A 335 2.52 -1.37 4.38
C LYS A 335 2.16 -0.86 5.77
N GLY A 336 0.88 -0.53 5.97
CA GLY A 336 0.36 -0.03 7.23
C GLY A 336 -0.69 1.06 7.05
N GLU A 337 -0.92 1.86 8.09
CA GLU A 337 -1.87 2.97 8.04
C GLU A 337 -1.42 4.02 7.04
N PHE A 338 -2.15 4.15 5.95
CA PHE A 338 -2.01 5.26 5.02
C PHE A 338 -3.12 6.28 5.27
N GLY A 339 -2.74 7.52 5.59
CA GLY A 339 -3.69 8.56 5.97
C GLY A 339 -3.60 9.82 5.12
N VAL A 340 -4.75 10.42 4.88
CA VAL A 340 -4.88 11.69 4.16
C VAL A 340 -5.57 12.70 5.07
N TYR A 341 -4.87 13.77 5.41
CA TYR A 341 -5.45 14.95 6.04
C TYR A 341 -5.72 16.00 4.97
N LEU A 342 -6.97 16.33 4.79
CA LEU A 342 -7.46 17.19 3.73
C LEU A 342 -8.20 18.39 4.30
N VAL A 343 -7.81 19.58 3.86
CA VAL A 343 -8.46 20.86 4.21
C VAL A 343 -9.06 21.47 2.95
N SER A 344 -10.32 21.83 3.01
CA SER A 344 -11.05 22.57 1.96
C SER A 344 -11.46 23.94 2.45
N ASP A 345 -11.32 24.95 1.60
CA ASP A 345 -11.77 26.32 1.81
C ASP A 345 -13.11 26.66 1.11
N GLY A 346 -13.80 25.65 0.57
CA GLY A 346 -15.04 25.81 -0.20
C GLY A 346 -14.80 25.98 -1.71
N THR A 347 -13.57 25.89 -2.17
CA THR A 347 -13.23 25.97 -3.60
C THR A 347 -13.25 24.59 -4.27
N ASN A 348 -12.87 24.57 -5.54
CA ASN A 348 -12.73 23.35 -6.35
C ASN A 348 -11.36 22.69 -6.24
N LYS A 349 -10.51 23.19 -5.36
CA LYS A 349 -9.14 22.69 -5.12
C LYS A 349 -8.91 22.49 -3.63
N PRO A 350 -8.11 21.49 -3.23
CA PRO A 350 -7.69 21.37 -1.84
C PRO A 350 -6.88 22.60 -1.41
N TYR A 351 -7.20 23.16 -0.26
CA TYR A 351 -6.38 24.21 0.38
C TYR A 351 -5.09 23.61 0.94
N ARG A 352 -5.20 22.45 1.59
CA ARG A 352 -4.04 21.66 2.08
C ARG A 352 -4.32 20.19 1.96
N CYS A 353 -3.33 19.45 1.49
CA CYS A 353 -3.33 18.00 1.52
C CYS A 353 -2.04 17.54 2.21
N LYS A 354 -2.18 16.84 3.35
CA LYS A 354 -1.06 16.21 4.07
C LYS A 354 -1.21 14.70 4.01
N ILE A 355 -0.13 14.02 3.67
CA ILE A 355 -0.10 12.57 3.50
C ILE A 355 0.70 11.97 4.65
N ARG A 356 0.08 11.04 5.38
CA ARG A 356 0.75 10.17 6.34
C ARG A 356 1.10 8.88 5.63
N ALA A 357 2.38 8.69 5.35
CA ALA A 357 2.91 7.47 4.74
C ALA A 357 3.42 6.54 5.85
N PRO A 358 3.03 5.25 5.87
CA PRO A 358 3.50 4.31 6.89
C PRO A 358 5.01 4.05 6.83
N GLY A 359 5.57 4.04 5.62
CA GLY A 359 7.01 3.83 5.42
C GLY A 359 7.92 4.89 6.03
N PHE A 360 7.42 6.11 6.25
CA PHE A 360 8.23 7.21 6.80
C PHE A 360 8.70 6.94 8.24
N PRO A 361 7.79 6.66 9.22
CA PRO A 361 8.21 6.28 10.57
C PRO A 361 8.93 4.92 10.61
N HIS A 362 8.55 3.96 9.75
CA HIS A 362 9.22 2.67 9.69
C HIS A 362 10.70 2.81 9.31
N LEU A 363 11.02 3.64 8.31
CA LEU A 363 12.40 3.87 7.90
C LEU A 363 13.21 4.61 8.98
N GLN A 364 12.57 5.50 9.73
CA GLN A 364 13.24 6.23 10.83
C GLN A 364 13.75 5.28 11.91
N ALA A 365 13.07 4.16 12.17
CA ALA A 365 13.47 3.17 13.16
C ALA A 365 14.62 2.25 12.70
N LEU A 366 15.07 2.37 11.45
CA LEU A 366 16.10 1.48 10.89
C LEU A 366 17.40 1.50 11.70
N ASP A 367 17.82 2.66 12.23
CA ASP A 367 19.01 2.76 13.08
C ASP A 367 18.89 1.86 14.30
N MET A 368 17.78 1.94 15.03
CA MET A 368 17.51 1.08 16.19
C MET A 368 17.52 -0.41 15.83
N MET A 369 16.98 -0.77 14.69
CA MET A 369 16.86 -2.17 14.24
C MET A 369 18.19 -2.77 13.76
N THR A 370 19.11 -1.93 13.28
CA THR A 370 20.37 -2.39 12.68
C THR A 370 21.57 -2.30 13.62
N LYS A 371 21.47 -1.48 14.67
CA LYS A 371 22.54 -1.29 15.63
C LYS A 371 22.95 -2.61 16.31
N GLY A 372 24.24 -2.92 16.25
CA GLY A 372 24.80 -4.15 16.80
C GLY A 372 24.66 -5.39 15.92
N HIS A 373 24.02 -5.27 14.75
CA HIS A 373 23.93 -6.32 13.74
C HIS A 373 25.01 -6.16 12.66
N GLN A 374 25.20 -7.19 11.85
CA GLN A 374 26.12 -7.16 10.72
C GLN A 374 25.56 -6.33 9.55
N LEU A 375 26.46 -5.81 8.70
CA LEU A 375 26.07 -5.10 7.47
C LEU A 375 25.12 -5.94 6.59
N ALA A 376 25.32 -7.25 6.53
CA ALA A 376 24.43 -8.14 5.79
C ALA A 376 23.00 -8.20 6.35
N ASP A 377 22.82 -8.01 7.67
CA ASP A 377 21.49 -8.02 8.29
C ASP A 377 20.72 -6.72 8.02
N MET A 378 21.46 -5.64 7.70
CA MET A 378 20.83 -4.37 7.31
C MET A 378 19.96 -4.53 6.05
N SER A 379 20.42 -5.30 5.05
CA SER A 379 19.60 -5.56 3.85
C SER A 379 18.33 -6.34 4.18
N ALA A 380 18.42 -7.31 5.10
CA ALA A 380 17.25 -8.05 5.58
C ALA A 380 16.27 -7.14 6.36
N ASN A 381 16.78 -6.24 7.19
CA ASN A 381 15.96 -5.26 7.89
C ASN A 381 15.22 -4.34 6.92
N ILE A 382 15.92 -3.76 5.92
CA ILE A 382 15.32 -2.89 4.90
C ILE A 382 14.21 -3.64 4.14
N GLY A 383 14.48 -4.84 3.65
CA GLY A 383 13.51 -5.66 2.93
C GLY A 383 12.28 -6.00 3.77
N SER A 384 12.47 -6.26 5.07
CA SER A 384 11.37 -6.57 6.00
C SER A 384 10.47 -5.38 6.33
N LEU A 385 10.97 -4.13 6.19
CA LEU A 385 10.19 -2.91 6.41
C LEU A 385 9.17 -2.62 5.32
N ASP A 386 9.37 -3.16 4.11
CA ASP A 386 8.51 -2.93 2.95
C ASP A 386 8.36 -1.45 2.59
N ILE A 387 9.48 -0.77 2.40
CA ILE A 387 9.50 0.66 2.12
C ILE A 387 9.40 0.96 0.62
N VAL A 388 8.63 2.00 0.27
CA VAL A 388 8.55 2.56 -1.08
C VAL A 388 8.76 4.07 -1.01
N PHE A 389 9.77 4.55 -1.72
CA PHE A 389 10.18 5.95 -1.62
C PHE A 389 9.21 6.94 -2.26
N GLY A 390 8.32 6.47 -3.12
CA GLY A 390 7.27 7.31 -3.66
C GLY A 390 6.35 7.90 -2.59
N GLU A 391 6.03 7.14 -1.55
CA GLU A 391 5.22 7.63 -0.41
C GLU A 391 6.06 8.29 0.70
N ILE A 392 7.32 7.87 0.86
CA ILE A 392 8.22 8.43 1.87
C ILE A 392 8.63 9.85 1.48
N ASP A 393 9.08 10.05 0.27
CA ASP A 393 9.57 11.34 -0.24
C ASP A 393 8.46 12.28 -0.68
N ARG A 394 7.31 11.76 -1.16
CA ARG A 394 6.09 12.48 -1.63
C ARG A 394 6.27 13.49 -2.75
#